data_431ade256869b4cd90c9f429e4aaad1f
#
_entry.id   431ade256869b4cd90c9f429e4aaad1f
#
_cell.length_a   1.000
_cell.length_b   1.000
_cell.length_c   1.000
_cell.angle_alpha   90.00
_cell.angle_beta   90.00
_cell.angle_gamma   90.00
#
_symmetry.space_group_name_H-M   'P 1'
#
loop_
_entity.id
_entity.type
_entity.pdbx_description
1 polymer ?
#
loop_
_entity_poly.entity_id
_entity_poly.type
_entity_poly.pdbx_seq_one_letter_code
_entity_poly.pdbx_strand_id
1 'polypeptide(L)'
;MPRSPPQYAGSAAVACGGWPGHAGAAQTDLLAGLIGDSAATAVSYLTTFLRAEHAGAVTMSDVGETDFAVIVYREEDQWEADALPAALTADLGGLVHALRQQPSIGGTIGFAGVGDDFWLAVRVIGEDVSLFLSDLTAAVDYPLARQVLEALGIAVPSDDELDQVLPAGDLSIFADLGLEEMELGAVAADLDLYPEDAVAGIAERLRFGEAVERALDRALGP
;
A
#
# COMPACT_ATOMS: atom_id res chain seq x y z
N MET A 1 0.72 -49.20 -31.45
CA MET A 1 0.41 -49.31 -30.01
C MET A 1 0.73 -47.96 -29.35
N PRO A 2 -0.26 -47.16 -29.03
CA PRO A 2 -0.03 -45.88 -28.36
C PRO A 2 0.05 -46.07 -26.84
N ARG A 3 1.03 -45.44 -26.22
CA ARG A 3 1.22 -45.41 -24.75
C ARG A 3 0.33 -44.33 -24.12
N SER A 4 -0.43 -44.73 -23.12
CA SER A 4 -1.27 -43.86 -22.29
C SER A 4 -0.43 -42.97 -21.38
N PRO A 5 -0.91 -41.75 -21.06
CA PRO A 5 -0.26 -40.85 -20.09
C PRO A 5 -0.62 -41.24 -18.64
N PRO A 6 0.23 -40.92 -17.65
CA PRO A 6 -0.05 -41.19 -16.25
C PRO A 6 -1.08 -40.22 -15.67
N GLN A 7 -2.01 -40.77 -14.91
CA GLN A 7 -2.99 -40.05 -14.10
C GLN A 7 -2.31 -39.56 -12.80
N TYR A 8 -2.27 -38.29 -12.55
CA TYR A 8 -2.00 -37.73 -11.24
C TYR A 8 -3.33 -37.35 -10.57
N ALA A 9 -3.79 -38.21 -9.69
CA ALA A 9 -4.79 -37.91 -8.69
C ALA A 9 -4.04 -37.55 -7.41
N GLY A 10 -4.29 -36.33 -6.90
CA GLY A 10 -3.71 -35.87 -5.65
C GLY A 10 -4.43 -34.62 -5.20
N SER A 11 -5.68 -34.82 -4.73
CA SER A 11 -6.44 -33.81 -3.98
C SER A 11 -5.75 -33.61 -2.64
N ALA A 12 -5.21 -32.40 -2.40
CA ALA A 12 -4.85 -31.93 -1.09
C ALA A 12 -5.75 -30.74 -0.74
N ALA A 13 -6.79 -31.03 0.05
CA ALA A 13 -7.59 -30.03 0.72
C ALA A 13 -6.70 -29.34 1.77
N VAL A 14 -6.39 -28.08 1.57
CA VAL A 14 -5.79 -27.24 2.60
C VAL A 14 -6.91 -26.72 3.48
N ALA A 15 -6.91 -27.17 4.72
CA ALA A 15 -7.85 -26.78 5.76
C ALA A 15 -7.64 -25.29 6.11
N CYS A 16 -8.72 -24.52 6.05
CA CYS A 16 -8.82 -23.18 6.63
C CYS A 16 -8.63 -23.29 8.15
N GLY A 17 -7.45 -22.92 8.64
CA GLY A 17 -7.17 -22.71 10.06
C GLY A 17 -7.74 -21.36 10.50
N GLY A 18 -8.81 -21.38 11.30
CA GLY A 18 -9.44 -20.19 11.85
C GLY A 18 -8.54 -19.45 12.84
N TRP A 19 -8.54 -18.16 12.74
CA TRP A 19 -7.97 -17.24 13.73
C TRP A 19 -8.84 -17.23 14.99
N PRO A 20 -8.27 -17.26 16.20
CA PRO A 20 -9.04 -17.15 17.43
C PRO A 20 -9.48 -15.71 17.64
N GLY A 21 -10.79 -15.51 17.55
CA GLY A 21 -11.44 -14.27 17.95
C GLY A 21 -11.32 -14.05 19.46
N HIS A 22 -10.98 -12.85 19.86
CA HIS A 22 -11.33 -12.32 21.17
C HIS A 22 -12.28 -11.13 21.05
N ALA A 23 -13.46 -11.45 21.37
CA ALA A 23 -14.56 -10.76 22.03
C ALA A 23 -14.45 -9.24 22.21
N GLY A 24 -15.37 -8.55 21.56
CA GLY A 24 -15.79 -7.19 21.83
C GLY A 24 -17.15 -6.94 21.20
N ALA A 25 -18.15 -7.77 21.55
CA ALA A 25 -19.54 -7.55 21.18
C ALA A 25 -20.12 -6.43 22.04
N ALA A 26 -20.05 -5.16 21.59
CA ALA A 26 -20.88 -4.05 22.11
C ALA A 26 -20.75 -2.75 21.29
N GLN A 27 -20.48 -2.76 19.98
CA GLN A 27 -20.39 -1.50 19.21
C GLN A 27 -20.99 -1.55 17.79
N THR A 28 -21.75 -2.59 17.47
CA THR A 28 -22.32 -2.78 16.11
C THR A 28 -23.68 -2.12 15.88
N ASP A 29 -24.28 -1.47 16.87
CA ASP A 29 -25.67 -0.95 16.75
C ASP A 29 -25.80 0.57 16.57
N LEU A 30 -24.69 1.32 16.40
CA LEU A 30 -24.74 2.79 16.23
C LEU A 30 -24.37 3.28 14.81
N LEU A 31 -24.02 2.39 13.89
CA LEU A 31 -23.56 2.78 12.55
C LEU A 31 -24.58 2.59 11.41
N ALA A 32 -25.80 2.19 11.73
CA ALA A 32 -26.85 1.98 10.72
C ALA A 32 -27.63 3.24 10.31
N GLY A 33 -27.27 4.43 10.78
CA GLY A 33 -28.08 5.64 10.66
C GLY A 33 -27.51 6.82 9.90
N LEU A 34 -26.32 6.75 9.31
CA LEU A 34 -25.68 7.93 8.68
C LEU A 34 -25.01 7.59 7.35
N ILE A 35 -25.82 7.17 6.35
CA ILE A 35 -25.42 7.17 4.96
C ILE A 35 -26.01 8.44 4.34
N GLY A 36 -25.18 9.46 4.15
CA GLY A 36 -25.56 10.71 3.50
C GLY A 36 -24.34 11.61 3.28
N ASP A 37 -23.95 11.64 2.01
CA ASP A 37 -23.25 12.70 1.31
C ASP A 37 -21.82 13.14 1.69
N SER A 38 -20.95 12.98 0.66
CA SER A 38 -19.75 13.78 0.35
C SER A 38 -18.40 13.35 0.91
N ALA A 39 -17.43 13.23 -0.01
CA ALA A 39 -16.00 12.95 0.23
C ALA A 39 -15.36 13.83 1.32
N ALA A 40 -15.85 15.05 1.51
CA ALA A 40 -15.46 15.95 2.60
C ALA A 40 -15.79 15.39 3.99
N THR A 41 -16.78 14.51 4.08
CA THR A 41 -17.19 13.87 5.35
C THR A 41 -16.24 12.72 5.72
N ALA A 42 -15.71 11.98 4.73
CA ALA A 42 -14.76 10.90 4.95
C ALA A 42 -13.43 11.42 5.52
N VAL A 43 -12.92 12.52 5.00
CA VAL A 43 -11.70 13.18 5.53
C VAL A 43 -11.91 13.69 6.95
N SER A 44 -13.11 14.21 7.26
CA SER A 44 -13.45 14.68 8.61
C SER A 44 -13.55 13.54 9.62
N TYR A 45 -14.04 12.36 9.21
CA TYR A 45 -14.08 11.17 10.07
C TYR A 45 -12.70 10.58 10.30
N LEU A 46 -11.83 10.54 9.28
CA LEU A 46 -10.43 10.13 9.44
C LEU A 46 -9.69 11.00 10.46
N THR A 47 -9.90 12.31 10.41
CA THR A 47 -9.28 13.26 11.36
C THR A 47 -9.81 13.09 12.79
N THR A 48 -11.05 12.68 12.95
CA THR A 48 -11.67 12.50 14.29
C THR A 48 -11.33 11.14 14.89
N PHE A 49 -11.24 10.08 14.09
CA PHE A 49 -10.93 8.73 14.57
C PHE A 49 -9.45 8.58 14.96
N LEU A 50 -8.53 9.18 14.18
CA LEU A 50 -7.09 9.22 14.48
C LEU A 50 -6.75 10.03 15.74
N ARG A 51 -7.66 10.91 16.18
CA ARG A 51 -7.47 11.72 17.39
C ARG A 51 -7.83 10.99 18.68
N ALA A 52 -8.56 9.89 18.60
CA ALA A 52 -9.11 9.21 19.78
C ALA A 52 -8.24 8.02 20.29
N GLU A 53 -7.36 7.45 19.50
CA GLU A 53 -6.62 6.23 19.87
C GLU A 53 -5.13 6.40 20.16
N HIS A 54 -4.55 7.57 19.95
CA HIS A 54 -3.12 7.83 20.23
C HIS A 54 -2.91 8.90 21.32
N ALA A 55 -3.38 8.61 22.53
CA ALA A 55 -2.84 9.23 23.75
C ALA A 55 -1.63 8.44 24.26
N GLY A 56 -0.81 7.93 23.37
CA GLY A 56 0.53 7.43 23.65
C GLY A 56 1.48 8.29 22.84
N ALA A 57 2.28 9.11 23.52
CA ALA A 57 3.24 10.03 22.92
C ALA A 57 4.21 9.29 21.97
N VAL A 58 3.88 9.25 20.68
CA VAL A 58 4.89 9.17 19.65
C VAL A 58 5.46 10.58 19.56
N THR A 59 6.67 10.75 20.04
CA THR A 59 7.43 11.98 19.86
C THR A 59 7.55 12.22 18.36
N MET A 60 7.06 13.35 17.88
CA MET A 60 7.12 13.83 16.48
C MET A 60 8.56 14.15 16.02
N SER A 61 9.51 13.24 16.27
CA SER A 61 10.93 13.51 16.03
C SER A 61 11.60 12.55 15.05
N ASP A 62 10.82 11.69 14.35
CA ASP A 62 11.40 10.70 13.45
C ASP A 62 10.59 10.45 12.17
N VAL A 63 9.80 11.42 11.75
CA VAL A 63 9.26 11.45 10.38
C VAL A 63 10.32 12.23 9.58
N GLY A 64 11.03 11.56 8.70
CA GLY A 64 12.00 12.20 7.81
C GLY A 64 11.30 13.30 6.99
N GLU A 65 12.03 14.34 6.62
CA GLU A 65 11.49 15.49 5.86
C GLU A 65 10.88 15.10 4.50
N THR A 66 11.11 13.87 4.03
CA THR A 66 10.69 13.33 2.73
C THR A 66 9.65 12.21 2.81
N ASP A 67 9.11 11.92 4.00
CA ASP A 67 8.08 10.89 4.13
C ASP A 67 6.75 11.37 3.56
N PHE A 68 6.16 10.56 2.70
CA PHE A 68 4.84 10.84 2.13
C PHE A 68 3.97 9.59 2.05
N ALA A 69 2.66 9.81 2.09
CA ALA A 69 1.66 8.81 1.71
C ALA A 69 0.57 9.48 0.85
N VAL A 70 0.20 8.84 -0.24
CA VAL A 70 -0.84 9.33 -1.16
C VAL A 70 -1.76 8.19 -1.56
N ILE A 71 -3.03 8.54 -1.77
CA ILE A 71 -4.05 7.63 -2.31
C ILE A 71 -4.47 8.11 -3.69
N VAL A 72 -4.66 7.16 -4.60
CA VAL A 72 -5.18 7.38 -5.96
C VAL A 72 -6.43 6.55 -6.15
N TYR A 73 -7.47 7.17 -6.69
CA TYR A 73 -8.77 6.55 -6.88
C TYR A 73 -9.48 7.11 -8.12
N ARG A 74 -10.56 6.46 -8.54
CA ARG A 74 -11.39 6.96 -9.64
C ARG A 74 -12.72 7.50 -9.11
N GLU A 75 -13.00 8.75 -9.44
CA GLU A 75 -14.27 9.42 -9.20
C GLU A 75 -14.80 9.97 -10.54
N GLU A 76 -16.06 9.68 -10.88
CA GLU A 76 -16.71 10.12 -12.13
C GLU A 76 -15.87 9.87 -13.41
N ASP A 77 -15.21 8.71 -13.49
CA ASP A 77 -14.30 8.29 -14.56
C ASP A 77 -12.98 9.11 -14.67
N GLN A 78 -12.70 9.97 -13.71
CA GLN A 78 -11.44 10.71 -13.61
C GLN A 78 -10.55 10.13 -12.50
N TRP A 79 -9.24 10.25 -12.70
CA TRP A 79 -8.28 9.90 -11.67
C TRP A 79 -8.09 11.09 -10.73
N GLU A 80 -8.27 10.83 -9.45
CA GLU A 80 -8.03 11.76 -8.36
C GLU A 80 -6.98 11.21 -7.41
N ALA A 81 -6.26 12.10 -6.73
CA ALA A 81 -5.29 11.73 -5.71
C ALA A 81 -5.29 12.70 -4.54
N ASP A 82 -5.14 12.16 -3.35
CA ASP A 82 -5.06 12.91 -2.11
C ASP A 82 -3.88 12.49 -1.25
N ALA A 83 -3.31 13.46 -0.52
CA ALA A 83 -2.32 13.20 0.50
C ALA A 83 -2.97 12.49 1.70
N LEU A 84 -2.30 11.47 2.21
CA LEU A 84 -2.66 10.78 3.45
C LEU A 84 -1.79 11.28 4.61
N PRO A 85 -2.23 11.09 5.86
CA PRO A 85 -1.39 11.42 7.02
C PRO A 85 -0.04 10.69 6.99
N ALA A 86 1.05 11.42 7.21
CA ALA A 86 2.42 10.86 7.22
C ALA A 86 2.60 9.69 8.21
N ALA A 87 1.80 9.63 9.28
CA ALA A 87 1.81 8.49 10.19
C ALA A 87 1.55 7.13 9.52
N LEU A 88 0.95 7.13 8.32
CA LEU A 88 0.72 5.89 7.54
C LEU A 88 1.98 5.38 6.83
N THR A 89 3.06 6.14 6.78
CA THR A 89 4.38 5.65 6.31
C THR A 89 5.02 4.64 7.28
N ALA A 90 4.44 4.43 8.45
CA ALA A 90 4.90 3.45 9.43
C ALA A 90 3.89 2.32 9.68
N ASP A 91 2.69 2.36 9.08
CA ASP A 91 1.59 1.42 9.38
C ASP A 91 0.90 0.92 8.10
N LEU A 92 1.28 -0.26 7.64
CA LEU A 92 0.67 -0.92 6.48
C LEU A 92 -0.83 -1.20 6.70
N GLY A 93 -1.21 -1.61 7.91
CA GLY A 93 -2.62 -1.89 8.24
C GLY A 93 -3.49 -0.64 8.13
N GLY A 94 -3.00 0.47 8.65
CA GLY A 94 -3.63 1.79 8.54
C GLY A 94 -3.74 2.26 7.09
N LEU A 95 -2.67 2.09 6.31
CA LEU A 95 -2.65 2.44 4.88
C LEU A 95 -3.70 1.63 4.09
N VAL A 96 -3.71 0.29 4.23
CA VAL A 96 -4.71 -0.57 3.59
C VAL A 96 -6.13 -0.22 4.03
N HIS A 97 -6.32 0.10 5.32
CA HIS A 97 -7.62 0.54 5.83
C HIS A 97 -8.08 1.84 5.17
N ALA A 98 -7.20 2.84 5.06
CA ALA A 98 -7.52 4.11 4.39
C ALA A 98 -7.93 3.88 2.92
N LEU A 99 -7.19 3.01 2.20
CA LEU A 99 -7.51 2.65 0.82
C LEU A 99 -8.90 2.00 0.68
N ARG A 100 -9.27 1.12 1.62
CA ARG A 100 -10.59 0.45 1.63
C ARG A 100 -11.75 1.39 1.94
N GLN A 101 -11.50 2.50 2.65
CA GLN A 101 -12.55 3.48 2.95
C GLN A 101 -12.90 4.38 1.77
N GLN A 102 -12.01 4.46 0.78
CA GLN A 102 -12.26 5.28 -0.41
C GLN A 102 -13.12 4.52 -1.43
N PRO A 103 -14.35 4.97 -1.71
CA PRO A 103 -15.17 4.37 -2.73
C PRO A 103 -14.56 4.63 -4.11
N SER A 104 -14.24 3.58 -4.84
CA SER A 104 -13.67 3.67 -6.19
C SER A 104 -14.12 2.52 -7.06
N ILE A 105 -14.44 2.82 -8.31
CA ILE A 105 -14.72 1.82 -9.34
C ILE A 105 -13.37 1.38 -9.94
N GLY A 106 -13.01 0.09 -9.75
CA GLY A 106 -11.74 -0.46 -10.25
C GLY A 106 -10.60 -0.51 -9.22
N GLY A 107 -10.91 -0.16 -7.96
CA GLY A 107 -9.97 -0.24 -6.86
C GLY A 107 -9.24 1.08 -6.57
N THR A 108 -8.47 1.06 -5.51
CA THR A 108 -7.66 2.19 -5.04
C THR A 108 -6.19 1.81 -5.05
N ILE A 109 -5.33 2.79 -5.24
CA ILE A 109 -3.88 2.63 -5.22
C ILE A 109 -3.34 3.54 -4.11
N GLY A 110 -2.44 3.03 -3.29
CA GLY A 110 -1.69 3.81 -2.32
C GLY A 110 -0.22 3.78 -2.66
N PHE A 111 0.44 4.91 -2.49
CA PHE A 111 1.89 4.99 -2.50
C PHE A 111 2.35 5.57 -1.17
N ALA A 112 3.47 5.07 -0.67
CA ALA A 112 4.16 5.63 0.48
C ALA A 112 5.66 5.64 0.19
N GLY A 113 6.33 6.75 0.48
CA GLY A 113 7.77 6.88 0.44
C GLY A 113 8.29 7.17 1.84
N VAL A 114 9.44 6.62 2.17
CA VAL A 114 10.07 6.78 3.49
C VAL A 114 11.52 7.20 3.29
N GLY A 115 11.82 8.41 3.68
CA GLY A 115 13.11 9.02 3.43
C GLY A 115 13.48 8.97 1.95
N ASP A 116 14.77 8.86 1.69
CA ASP A 116 15.31 8.65 0.34
C ASP A 116 15.50 7.15 0.05
N ASP A 117 15.05 6.26 0.96
CA ASP A 117 15.47 4.88 1.00
C ASP A 117 14.58 3.94 0.18
N PHE A 118 13.25 4.04 0.31
CA PHE A 118 12.34 3.15 -0.39
C PHE A 118 10.94 3.71 -0.59
N TRP A 119 10.22 3.11 -1.52
CA TRP A 119 8.80 3.35 -1.71
C TRP A 119 8.00 2.04 -1.76
N LEU A 120 6.72 2.16 -1.43
CA LEU A 120 5.74 1.09 -1.40
C LEU A 120 4.58 1.45 -2.31
N ALA A 121 4.11 0.49 -3.10
CA ALA A 121 2.81 0.54 -3.76
C ALA A 121 1.87 -0.49 -3.16
N VAL A 122 0.65 -0.07 -2.89
CA VAL A 122 -0.44 -0.91 -2.39
C VAL A 122 -1.62 -0.76 -3.33
N ARG A 123 -2.20 -1.85 -3.80
CA ARG A 123 -3.42 -1.82 -4.60
C ARG A 123 -4.51 -2.64 -3.94
N VAL A 124 -5.69 -2.05 -3.81
CA VAL A 124 -6.86 -2.69 -3.21
C VAL A 124 -7.97 -2.78 -4.25
N ILE A 125 -8.41 -4.00 -4.58
CA ILE A 125 -9.54 -4.26 -5.47
C ILE A 125 -10.52 -5.17 -4.74
N GLY A 126 -11.61 -4.60 -4.24
CA GLY A 126 -12.54 -5.34 -3.38
C GLY A 126 -11.86 -5.80 -2.09
N GLU A 127 -11.74 -7.11 -1.90
CA GLU A 127 -11.05 -7.70 -0.74
C GLU A 127 -9.56 -8.00 -1.00
N ASP A 128 -9.15 -8.03 -2.25
CA ASP A 128 -7.78 -8.35 -2.65
C ASP A 128 -6.85 -7.17 -2.43
N VAL A 129 -5.66 -7.45 -1.89
CA VAL A 129 -4.59 -6.48 -1.66
C VAL A 129 -3.33 -6.98 -2.33
N SER A 130 -2.83 -6.22 -3.30
CA SER A 130 -1.52 -6.43 -3.90
C SER A 130 -0.52 -5.43 -3.32
N LEU A 131 0.69 -5.91 -3.08
CA LEU A 131 1.78 -5.14 -2.46
C LEU A 131 3.02 -5.21 -3.34
N PHE A 132 3.70 -4.08 -3.49
CA PHE A 132 5.00 -3.99 -4.12
C PHE A 132 5.91 -3.06 -3.31
N LEU A 133 7.08 -3.55 -2.91
CA LEU A 133 8.10 -2.83 -2.17
C LEU A 133 9.33 -2.67 -3.06
N SER A 134 9.85 -1.44 -3.20
CA SER A 134 10.99 -1.15 -4.07
C SER A 134 12.28 -1.78 -3.58
N ASP A 135 12.46 -1.88 -2.27
CA ASP A 135 13.62 -2.52 -1.65
C ASP A 135 13.26 -3.31 -0.39
N LEU A 136 13.47 -4.62 -0.44
CA LEU A 136 13.23 -5.51 0.71
C LEU A 136 14.27 -5.33 1.82
N THR A 137 15.46 -4.78 1.52
CA THR A 137 16.51 -4.57 2.53
C THR A 137 16.12 -3.49 3.54
N ALA A 138 15.24 -2.56 3.13
CA ALA A 138 14.67 -1.55 4.03
C ALA A 138 13.92 -2.17 5.24
N ALA A 139 13.52 -3.45 5.16
CA ALA A 139 12.85 -4.14 6.28
C ALA A 139 13.75 -4.33 7.52
N VAL A 140 15.06 -4.17 7.38
CA VAL A 140 16.00 -4.22 8.53
C VAL A 140 15.76 -3.02 9.45
N ASP A 141 15.60 -1.83 8.87
CA ASP A 141 15.54 -0.56 9.61
C ASP A 141 14.10 -0.03 9.74
N TYR A 142 13.24 -0.25 8.75
CA TYR A 142 11.93 0.37 8.66
C TYR A 142 10.77 -0.56 9.01
N PRO A 143 9.91 -0.18 9.97
CA PRO A 143 8.75 -0.97 10.38
C PRO A 143 7.76 -1.25 9.25
N LEU A 144 7.52 -0.27 8.35
CA LEU A 144 6.59 -0.42 7.22
C LEU A 144 7.07 -1.51 6.26
N ALA A 145 8.35 -1.47 5.84
CA ALA A 145 8.91 -2.48 4.95
C ALA A 145 8.86 -3.89 5.60
N ARG A 146 9.11 -3.98 6.91
CA ARG A 146 9.00 -5.25 7.66
C ARG A 146 7.58 -5.81 7.66
N GLN A 147 6.57 -4.96 7.85
CA GLN A 147 5.16 -5.36 7.77
C GLN A 147 4.77 -5.84 6.37
N VAL A 148 5.33 -5.22 5.32
CA VAL A 148 5.12 -5.66 3.93
C VAL A 148 5.71 -7.05 3.72
N LEU A 149 6.95 -7.31 4.13
CA LEU A 149 7.57 -8.64 4.00
C LEU A 149 6.80 -9.70 4.79
N GLU A 150 6.33 -9.37 5.99
CA GLU A 150 5.49 -10.27 6.79
C GLU A 150 4.19 -10.61 6.06
N ALA A 151 3.52 -9.62 5.47
CA ALA A 151 2.29 -9.82 4.70
C ALA A 151 2.52 -10.67 3.44
N LEU A 152 3.69 -10.54 2.80
CA LEU A 152 4.10 -11.34 1.64
C LEU A 152 4.62 -12.73 2.03
N GLY A 153 4.86 -13.00 3.32
CA GLY A 153 5.48 -14.24 3.80
C GLY A 153 6.96 -14.38 3.45
N ILE A 154 7.65 -13.24 3.26
CA ILE A 154 9.07 -13.17 2.94
C ILE A 154 9.85 -12.91 4.23
N ALA A 155 10.94 -13.65 4.45
CA ALA A 155 11.82 -13.41 5.58
C ALA A 155 12.58 -12.08 5.41
N VAL A 156 12.83 -11.37 6.53
CA VAL A 156 13.71 -10.20 6.52
C VAL A 156 15.11 -10.65 6.12
N PRO A 157 15.79 -9.95 5.19
CA PRO A 157 17.10 -10.32 4.70
C PRO A 157 18.15 -10.36 5.84
N SER A 158 19.13 -11.23 5.69
CA SER A 158 20.29 -11.30 6.57
C SER A 158 21.37 -10.30 6.13
N ASP A 159 22.31 -9.99 7.03
CA ASP A 159 23.39 -9.03 6.77
C ASP A 159 24.19 -9.30 5.49
N ASP A 160 24.26 -10.57 5.05
CA ASP A 160 24.98 -10.98 3.84
C ASP A 160 24.18 -10.65 2.54
N GLU A 161 22.90 -10.30 2.65
CA GLU A 161 22.00 -10.01 1.54
C GLU A 161 21.73 -8.52 1.33
N LEU A 162 22.30 -7.66 2.16
CA LEU A 162 22.06 -6.21 2.15
C LEU A 162 22.82 -5.44 1.07
N ASP A 163 23.73 -6.10 0.33
CA ASP A 163 24.57 -5.45 -0.69
C ASP A 163 23.83 -5.13 -2.00
N GLN A 164 22.55 -5.52 -2.13
CA GLN A 164 21.76 -5.34 -3.34
C GLN A 164 20.36 -4.85 -3.01
N VAL A 165 19.94 -3.76 -3.66
CA VAL A 165 18.52 -3.35 -3.68
C VAL A 165 17.73 -4.40 -4.45
N LEU A 166 16.73 -4.97 -3.79
CA LEU A 166 15.89 -6.02 -4.36
C LEU A 166 14.42 -5.71 -4.13
N PRO A 167 13.61 -5.57 -5.18
CA PRO A 167 12.18 -5.39 -5.02
C PRO A 167 11.50 -6.66 -4.48
N ALA A 168 10.39 -6.48 -3.76
CA ALA A 168 9.57 -7.57 -3.26
C ALA A 168 8.09 -7.36 -3.55
N GLY A 169 7.34 -8.44 -3.73
CA GLY A 169 5.90 -8.39 -3.96
C GLY A 169 5.50 -8.56 -5.42
N ASP A 170 4.36 -7.96 -5.80
CA ASP A 170 3.73 -8.17 -7.09
C ASP A 170 4.22 -7.16 -8.12
N LEU A 171 5.16 -7.56 -8.98
CA LEU A 171 5.64 -6.74 -10.10
C LEU A 171 4.55 -6.47 -11.14
N SER A 172 3.50 -7.30 -11.19
CA SER A 172 2.38 -7.12 -12.13
C SER A 172 1.26 -6.23 -11.59
N ILE A 173 1.46 -5.60 -10.42
CA ILE A 173 0.46 -4.81 -9.68
C ILE A 173 -0.25 -3.75 -10.55
N PHE A 174 0.39 -3.27 -11.61
CA PHE A 174 -0.13 -2.25 -12.53
C PHE A 174 -0.24 -2.72 -13.99
N ALA A 175 -0.05 -4.02 -14.28
CA ALA A 175 -0.01 -4.53 -15.64
C ALA A 175 -1.33 -4.26 -16.41
N ASP A 176 -2.48 -4.39 -15.75
CA ASP A 176 -3.80 -4.10 -16.31
C ASP A 176 -4.05 -2.59 -16.55
N LEU A 177 -3.26 -1.72 -15.93
CA LEU A 177 -3.26 -0.27 -16.14
C LEU A 177 -2.23 0.18 -17.19
N GLY A 178 -1.40 -0.74 -17.68
CA GLY A 178 -0.47 -0.51 -18.78
C GLY A 178 0.98 -0.25 -18.37
N LEU A 179 1.37 -0.57 -17.14
CA LEU A 179 2.77 -0.61 -16.71
C LEU A 179 3.20 -2.07 -16.52
N GLU A 180 4.04 -2.54 -17.42
CA GLU A 180 4.51 -3.93 -17.43
C GLU A 180 5.50 -4.22 -16.30
N GLU A 181 5.60 -5.50 -15.89
CA GLU A 181 6.49 -5.97 -14.81
C GLU A 181 7.94 -5.49 -14.98
N MET A 182 8.45 -5.54 -16.22
CA MET A 182 9.82 -5.15 -16.53
C MET A 182 10.05 -3.65 -16.36
N GLU A 183 9.05 -2.84 -16.66
CA GLU A 183 9.10 -1.38 -16.49
C GLU A 183 9.07 -1.00 -15.01
N LEU A 184 8.17 -1.63 -14.23
CA LEU A 184 8.11 -1.42 -12.79
C LEU A 184 9.41 -1.86 -12.11
N GLY A 185 9.95 -3.01 -12.50
CA GLY A 185 11.24 -3.50 -12.00
C GLY A 185 12.41 -2.57 -12.36
N ALA A 186 12.38 -1.94 -13.54
CA ALA A 186 13.40 -0.97 -13.92
C ALA A 186 13.35 0.32 -13.10
N VAL A 187 12.14 0.80 -12.76
CA VAL A 187 11.97 1.96 -11.87
C VAL A 187 12.49 1.64 -10.47
N ALA A 188 12.18 0.44 -9.95
CA ALA A 188 12.64 0.04 -8.61
C ALA A 188 14.15 -0.20 -8.53
N ALA A 189 14.79 -0.55 -9.66
CA ALA A 189 16.24 -0.77 -9.72
C ALA A 189 17.05 0.50 -9.97
N ASP A 190 16.41 1.63 -10.22
CA ASP A 190 17.08 2.91 -10.46
C ASP A 190 17.39 3.60 -9.13
N LEU A 191 18.63 3.48 -8.68
CA LEU A 191 19.13 4.02 -7.41
C LEU A 191 19.34 5.54 -7.43
N ASP A 192 19.23 6.17 -8.58
CA ASP A 192 19.35 7.63 -8.73
C ASP A 192 17.97 8.32 -8.60
N LEU A 193 16.87 7.54 -8.52
CA LEU A 193 15.52 8.06 -8.35
C LEU A 193 15.14 8.11 -6.87
N TYR A 194 14.73 9.29 -6.42
CA TYR A 194 14.07 9.44 -5.12
C TYR A 194 12.67 8.79 -5.13
N PRO A 195 12.15 8.36 -3.97
CA PRO A 195 10.83 7.74 -3.86
C PRO A 195 9.70 8.56 -4.49
N GLU A 196 9.68 9.87 -4.30
CA GLU A 196 8.69 10.78 -4.90
C GLU A 196 8.80 10.84 -6.43
N ASP A 197 10.02 10.87 -6.97
CA ASP A 197 10.26 10.90 -8.42
C ASP A 197 9.86 9.56 -9.06
N ALA A 198 10.17 8.44 -8.40
CA ALA A 198 9.75 7.11 -8.84
C ALA A 198 8.22 7.00 -8.90
N VAL A 199 7.52 7.44 -7.84
CA VAL A 199 6.06 7.44 -7.78
C VAL A 199 5.45 8.39 -8.81
N ALA A 200 6.00 9.59 -8.98
CA ALA A 200 5.56 10.53 -10.01
C ALA A 200 5.72 9.95 -11.43
N GLY A 201 6.86 9.33 -11.72
CA GLY A 201 7.11 8.67 -13.00
C GLY A 201 6.16 7.51 -13.28
N ILE A 202 5.86 6.66 -12.29
CA ILE A 202 4.84 5.61 -12.37
C ILE A 202 3.47 6.22 -12.65
N ALA A 203 3.09 7.26 -11.91
CA ALA A 203 1.81 7.94 -12.04
C ALA A 203 1.61 8.57 -13.43
N GLU A 204 2.66 9.15 -14.00
CA GLU A 204 2.63 9.70 -15.36
C GLU A 204 2.39 8.60 -16.41
N ARG A 205 3.07 7.46 -16.28
CA ARG A 205 2.86 6.29 -17.15
C ARG A 205 1.43 5.76 -17.06
N LEU A 206 0.85 5.75 -15.88
CA LEU A 206 -0.51 5.30 -15.60
C LEU A 206 -1.59 6.37 -15.88
N ARG A 207 -1.19 7.55 -16.36
CA ARG A 207 -2.06 8.66 -16.77
C ARG A 207 -2.82 9.34 -15.62
N PHE A 208 -2.26 9.32 -14.44
CA PHE A 208 -2.75 10.11 -13.31
C PHE A 208 -1.64 10.97 -12.65
N GLY A 209 -0.58 11.28 -13.42
CA GLY A 209 0.57 12.06 -12.96
C GLY A 209 0.18 13.39 -12.34
N GLU A 210 -0.63 14.21 -13.04
CA GLU A 210 -1.05 15.52 -12.52
C GLU A 210 -1.80 15.44 -11.17
N ALA A 211 -2.57 14.38 -10.95
CA ALA A 211 -3.28 14.20 -9.69
C ALA A 211 -2.29 13.84 -8.55
N VAL A 212 -1.36 12.92 -8.83
CA VAL A 212 -0.35 12.49 -7.85
C VAL A 212 0.64 13.61 -7.54
N GLU A 213 1.11 14.35 -8.53
CA GLU A 213 2.01 15.49 -8.33
C GLU A 213 1.40 16.51 -7.34
N ARG A 214 0.13 16.88 -7.53
CA ARG A 214 -0.59 17.75 -6.59
C ARG A 214 -0.76 17.14 -5.19
N ALA A 215 -0.86 15.83 -5.09
CA ALA A 215 -0.97 15.13 -3.82
C ALA A 215 0.39 15.06 -3.11
N LEU A 216 1.48 14.81 -3.85
CA LEU A 216 2.85 14.84 -3.34
C LEU A 216 3.22 16.23 -2.84
N ASP A 217 2.93 17.30 -3.60
CA ASP A 217 3.16 18.68 -3.17
C ASP A 217 2.47 18.98 -1.83
N ARG A 218 1.28 18.42 -1.61
CA ARG A 218 0.56 18.58 -0.34
C ARG A 218 1.11 17.73 0.80
N ALA A 219 1.64 16.55 0.48
CA ALA A 219 2.20 15.62 1.47
C ALA A 219 3.57 16.08 1.97
N LEU A 220 4.44 16.51 1.05
CA LEU A 220 5.81 16.93 1.34
C LEU A 220 5.89 18.39 1.85
N GLY A 221 4.85 19.18 1.60
CA GLY A 221 4.82 20.60 1.99
C GLY A 221 5.71 21.47 1.09
N PRO A 222 5.67 22.77 1.28
CA PRO A 222 6.52 23.72 0.54
C PRO A 222 7.95 23.73 1.07
#